data_afad5001e2f3704e43c545f1149dc81a
#
_entry.id   afad5001e2f3704e43c545f1149dc81a
#
_cell.length_a   1.000
_cell.length_b   1.000
_cell.length_c   1.000
_cell.angle_alpha   90.00
_cell.angle_beta   90.00
_cell.angle_gamma   90.00
#
_symmetry.space_group_name_H-M   'P 1'
#
loop_
_entity.id
_entity.type
_entity.pdbx_description
1 polymer ?
#
loop_
_entity_poly.entity_id
_entity_poly.type
_entity_poly.pdbx_seq_one_letter_code
_entity_poly.pdbx_strand_id
1 'polypeptide(L)'
;MRARVAFKRVILKDKGGWGKGGAGRSARVWQEEGMQIAVIGAGISGLVCARKLVGAGHRVVVFEKSRSLGGRCASRKLGDHVVDSGVQYFTLRDSEVRKEVQSVAGDQLKTITLPIYESGKIYRPREERFYLANGNNRLGSLLAEGLDVRKECEAACVVQEGKGWEVLGEEYYAVVSCAPWPQSAALFGMIGSQVAFEPNLTACLEYLIPWDGSKYATLDSTGHEPLAWVGCENAKEGRIQGGKSVYVIQASTAYSQKYLEKDPAEWLNDLSERLEMSWGLSPDKRGATFGHRWRYARRGRGVQQPSALADGLYLCGDSVTDSRVESVWKSGIEVAEKVLARGGL
;
A
#
# COMPACT_ATOMS: atom_id res chain seq x y z
N MET A 1 -31.96 -3.05 1.02
CA MET A 1 -31.83 -4.50 1.29
C MET A 1 -30.48 -4.75 1.91
N ARG A 2 -30.40 -4.98 3.23
CA ARG A 2 -29.13 -5.24 3.94
C ARG A 2 -28.75 -6.71 3.71
N ALA A 3 -27.71 -6.97 2.92
CA ALA A 3 -27.17 -8.32 2.78
C ALA A 3 -26.50 -8.73 4.10
N ARG A 4 -27.07 -9.71 4.78
CA ARG A 4 -26.43 -10.40 5.90
C ARG A 4 -25.29 -11.26 5.34
N VAL A 5 -24.04 -10.87 5.62
CA VAL A 5 -22.86 -11.70 5.34
C VAL A 5 -22.89 -12.87 6.31
N ALA A 6 -23.01 -14.08 5.78
CA ALA A 6 -23.02 -15.28 6.60
C ALA A 6 -21.59 -15.74 6.87
N PHE A 7 -21.19 -15.75 8.13
CA PHE A 7 -19.93 -16.36 8.56
C PHE A 7 -20.03 -17.90 8.48
N LYS A 8 -19.26 -18.52 7.60
CA LYS A 8 -19.05 -19.96 7.66
C LYS A 8 -17.87 -20.26 8.59
N ARG A 9 -18.13 -20.97 9.67
CA ARG A 9 -17.13 -21.51 10.60
C ARG A 9 -16.23 -22.47 9.84
N VAL A 10 -15.00 -22.08 9.55
CA VAL A 10 -13.98 -22.98 9.02
C VAL A 10 -13.47 -23.83 10.19
N ILE A 11 -13.95 -25.07 10.28
CA ILE A 11 -13.40 -26.05 11.21
C ILE A 11 -12.12 -26.58 10.59
N LEU A 12 -10.97 -26.13 11.08
CA LEU A 12 -9.70 -26.78 10.82
C LEU A 12 -9.66 -28.10 11.62
N LYS A 13 -9.57 -29.23 10.90
CA LYS A 13 -9.40 -30.56 11.48
C LYS A 13 -8.11 -30.60 12.33
N ASP A 14 -8.30 -31.11 13.53
CA ASP A 14 -7.30 -31.46 14.54
C ASP A 14 -5.99 -32.01 13.96
N LYS A 15 -4.89 -31.35 14.31
CA LYS A 15 -3.60 -32.01 14.48
C LYS A 15 -3.01 -31.58 15.83
N GLY A 16 -3.23 -32.40 16.82
CA GLY A 16 -2.36 -32.50 18.00
C GLY A 16 -2.55 -31.49 19.11
N GLY A 17 -3.28 -31.89 20.13
CA GLY A 17 -3.06 -31.62 21.55
C GLY A 17 -2.69 -30.19 22.01
N TRP A 18 -3.68 -29.32 22.15
CA TRP A 18 -3.51 -28.10 22.93
C TRP A 18 -4.31 -28.24 24.23
N GLY A 19 -3.63 -27.94 25.34
CA GLY A 19 -4.21 -28.03 26.68
C GLY A 19 -5.39 -27.07 26.84
N LYS A 20 -6.48 -27.61 27.41
CA LYS A 20 -7.62 -26.83 27.90
C LYS A 20 -7.15 -25.96 29.08
N GLY A 21 -7.21 -24.63 28.92
CA GLY A 21 -7.01 -23.75 30.06
C GLY A 21 -6.70 -22.31 29.67
N GLY A 22 -7.70 -21.53 29.30
CA GLY A 22 -7.63 -20.09 29.21
C GLY A 22 -9.03 -19.54 29.16
N ALA A 23 -9.61 -19.15 30.31
CA ALA A 23 -10.78 -18.28 30.33
C ALA A 23 -10.37 -16.98 29.64
N GLY A 24 -10.99 -16.65 28.48
CA GLY A 24 -10.74 -15.43 27.73
C GLY A 24 -10.74 -14.21 28.65
N ARG A 25 -9.79 -13.29 28.46
CA ARG A 25 -9.67 -12.09 29.30
C ARG A 25 -11.00 -11.34 29.31
N SER A 26 -11.45 -10.98 30.51
CA SER A 26 -12.69 -10.23 30.66
C SER A 26 -12.53 -8.81 30.10
N ALA A 27 -13.63 -8.22 29.59
CA ALA A 27 -13.63 -6.84 29.09
C ALA A 27 -13.02 -5.82 30.10
N ARG A 28 -13.12 -6.11 31.40
CA ARG A 28 -12.59 -5.30 32.49
C ARG A 28 -11.06 -5.26 32.53
N VAL A 29 -10.40 -6.37 32.22
CA VAL A 29 -8.91 -6.45 32.15
C VAL A 29 -8.38 -5.60 30.98
N TRP A 30 -9.09 -5.57 29.87
CA TRP A 30 -8.73 -4.73 28.71
C TRP A 30 -8.84 -3.22 29.00
N GLN A 31 -9.71 -2.81 29.93
CA GLN A 31 -9.88 -1.40 30.29
C GLN A 31 -8.80 -0.91 31.26
N GLU A 32 -8.30 -1.77 32.15
CA GLU A 32 -7.30 -1.40 33.16
C GLU A 32 -5.86 -1.41 32.63
N GLU A 33 -5.54 -2.31 31.69
CA GLU A 33 -4.18 -2.49 31.13
C GLU A 33 -3.97 -1.84 29.75
N GLY A 34 -4.99 -1.22 29.18
CA GLY A 34 -5.03 -0.78 27.79
C GLY A 34 -5.40 -1.94 26.84
N MET A 35 -6.16 -1.63 25.79
CA MET A 35 -6.59 -2.63 24.81
C MET A 35 -5.40 -3.17 24.01
N GLN A 36 -5.37 -4.47 23.78
CA GLN A 36 -4.42 -5.10 22.86
C GLN A 36 -5.07 -5.21 21.46
N ILE A 37 -4.47 -4.61 20.45
CA ILE A 37 -5.02 -4.47 19.13
C ILE A 37 -4.05 -5.02 18.09
N ALA A 38 -4.55 -5.86 17.17
CA ALA A 38 -3.78 -6.33 16.03
C ALA A 38 -4.06 -5.46 14.79
N VAL A 39 -3.02 -5.00 14.12
CA VAL A 39 -3.11 -4.33 12.81
C VAL A 39 -2.43 -5.24 11.78
N ILE A 40 -3.15 -5.64 10.74
CA ILE A 40 -2.65 -6.55 9.72
C ILE A 40 -2.33 -5.78 8.45
N GLY A 41 -1.04 -5.68 8.14
CA GLY A 41 -0.43 -4.92 7.06
C GLY A 41 0.18 -3.58 7.52
N ALA A 42 1.47 -3.39 7.26
CA ALA A 42 2.20 -2.16 7.51
C ALA A 42 2.19 -1.22 6.26
N GLY A 43 1.03 -1.10 5.62
CA GLY A 43 0.75 -0.04 4.66
C GLY A 43 0.52 1.30 5.37
N ILE A 44 0.42 2.40 4.62
CA ILE A 44 0.26 3.75 5.18
C ILE A 44 -0.96 3.81 6.13
N SER A 45 -2.12 3.28 5.72
CA SER A 45 -3.34 3.31 6.57
C SER A 45 -3.17 2.54 7.88
N GLY A 46 -2.54 1.35 7.84
CA GLY A 46 -2.32 0.54 9.03
C GLY A 46 -1.35 1.19 10.01
N LEU A 47 -0.27 1.77 9.50
CA LEU A 47 0.72 2.46 10.33
C LEU A 47 0.13 3.75 10.95
N VAL A 48 -0.67 4.50 10.22
CA VAL A 48 -1.38 5.68 10.74
C VAL A 48 -2.37 5.25 11.84
N CYS A 49 -3.18 4.21 11.59
CA CYS A 49 -4.09 3.66 12.57
C CYS A 49 -3.34 3.22 13.85
N ALA A 50 -2.27 2.45 13.70
CA ALA A 50 -1.45 1.97 14.82
C ALA A 50 -0.87 3.13 15.64
N ARG A 51 -0.32 4.17 15.00
CA ARG A 51 0.20 5.36 15.71
C ARG A 51 -0.88 6.08 16.53
N LYS A 52 -2.07 6.27 15.96
CA LYS A 52 -3.19 6.91 16.68
C LYS A 52 -3.61 6.09 17.89
N LEU A 53 -3.69 4.75 17.77
CA LEU A 53 -4.04 3.84 18.85
C LEU A 53 -2.96 3.78 19.95
N VAL A 54 -1.68 3.73 19.58
CA VAL A 54 -0.56 3.81 20.54
C VAL A 54 -0.54 5.16 21.24
N GLY A 55 -0.77 6.25 20.51
CA GLY A 55 -0.87 7.60 21.07
C GLY A 55 -2.04 7.78 22.07
N ALA A 56 -3.09 6.94 21.95
CA ALA A 56 -4.19 6.85 22.92
C ALA A 56 -3.92 5.86 24.08
N GLY A 57 -2.69 5.34 24.22
CA GLY A 57 -2.30 4.51 25.35
C GLY A 57 -2.56 3.00 25.18
N HIS A 58 -2.85 2.53 23.96
CA HIS A 58 -3.14 1.12 23.71
C HIS A 58 -1.90 0.33 23.25
N ARG A 59 -1.93 -0.99 23.47
CA ARG A 59 -0.89 -1.91 22.97
C ARG A 59 -1.27 -2.34 21.55
N VAL A 60 -0.42 -2.04 20.58
CA VAL A 60 -0.69 -2.37 19.17
C VAL A 60 0.44 -3.20 18.62
N VAL A 61 0.10 -4.32 18.00
CA VAL A 61 1.03 -5.16 17.24
C VAL A 61 0.67 -5.05 15.76
N VAL A 62 1.63 -4.67 14.93
CA VAL A 62 1.47 -4.59 13.48
C VAL A 62 2.13 -5.81 12.84
N PHE A 63 1.36 -6.62 12.12
CA PHE A 63 1.85 -7.79 11.38
C PHE A 63 2.05 -7.42 9.91
N GLU A 64 3.26 -7.60 9.40
CA GLU A 64 3.59 -7.33 7.99
C GLU A 64 4.28 -8.54 7.36
N LYS A 65 3.70 -9.06 6.28
CA LYS A 65 4.24 -10.23 5.59
C LYS A 65 5.52 -9.98 4.82
N SER A 66 5.79 -8.73 4.43
CA SER A 66 6.99 -8.35 3.68
C SER A 66 8.12 -7.88 4.59
N ARG A 67 9.33 -7.80 4.02
CA ARG A 67 10.50 -7.22 4.69
C ARG A 67 10.45 -5.71 4.78
N SER A 68 9.73 -5.06 3.85
CA SER A 68 9.66 -3.59 3.72
C SER A 68 8.31 -3.05 4.14
N LEU A 69 8.31 -1.83 4.69
CA LEU A 69 7.14 -1.11 5.17
C LEU A 69 6.61 -0.13 4.11
N GLY A 70 5.40 0.39 4.32
CA GLY A 70 4.75 1.36 3.44
C GLY A 70 3.84 0.73 2.37
N GLY A 71 3.82 -0.60 2.25
CA GLY A 71 2.96 -1.32 1.31
C GLY A 71 3.18 -0.86 -0.14
N ARG A 72 2.15 -0.29 -0.78
CA ARG A 72 2.23 0.18 -2.18
C ARG A 72 3.02 1.48 -2.38
N CYS A 73 3.41 2.19 -1.35
CA CYS A 73 4.46 3.21 -1.40
C CYS A 73 5.84 2.56 -1.48
N ALA A 74 6.01 1.53 -2.32
CA ALA A 74 7.23 0.73 -2.37
C ALA A 74 8.30 1.37 -3.24
N SER A 75 9.53 1.35 -2.72
CA SER A 75 10.74 1.70 -3.47
C SER A 75 11.69 0.50 -3.48
N ARG A 76 12.51 0.39 -4.51
CA ARG A 76 13.45 -0.71 -4.73
C ARG A 76 14.81 -0.18 -5.15
N LYS A 77 15.85 -0.98 -4.94
CA LYS A 77 17.15 -0.74 -5.55
C LYS A 77 17.13 -1.19 -7.02
N LEU A 78 17.65 -0.36 -7.90
CA LEU A 78 17.97 -0.66 -9.29
C LEU A 78 19.41 -0.23 -9.52
N GLY A 79 20.34 -1.20 -9.54
CA GLY A 79 21.76 -0.89 -9.43
C GLY A 79 22.04 -0.12 -8.13
N ASP A 80 22.67 1.05 -8.24
CA ASP A 80 22.98 1.93 -7.11
C ASP A 80 21.86 2.93 -6.78
N HIS A 81 20.78 2.93 -7.55
CA HIS A 81 19.69 3.89 -7.42
C HIS A 81 18.52 3.36 -6.58
N VAL A 82 17.79 4.29 -5.96
CA VAL A 82 16.50 4.02 -5.34
C VAL A 82 15.41 4.48 -6.29
N VAL A 83 14.50 3.57 -6.68
CA VAL A 83 13.38 3.84 -7.60
C VAL A 83 12.06 3.53 -6.93
N ASP A 84 11.05 4.36 -7.18
CA ASP A 84 9.70 4.13 -6.68
C ASP A 84 8.95 3.17 -7.62
N SER A 85 8.92 1.88 -7.25
CA SER A 85 8.22 0.85 -8.03
C SER A 85 6.72 0.78 -7.78
N GLY A 86 6.23 1.50 -6.78
CA GLY A 86 4.82 1.64 -6.43
C GLY A 86 4.28 3.03 -6.75
N VAL A 87 3.79 3.73 -5.71
CA VAL A 87 3.33 5.12 -5.82
C VAL A 87 4.46 6.01 -6.32
N GLN A 88 4.23 6.68 -7.45
CA GLN A 88 5.23 7.51 -8.10
C GLN A 88 5.38 8.88 -7.44
N TYR A 89 4.27 9.46 -7.04
CA TYR A 89 4.12 10.67 -6.24
C TYR A 89 2.78 10.62 -5.53
N PHE A 90 2.56 11.51 -4.60
CA PHE A 90 1.27 11.68 -3.96
C PHE A 90 0.89 13.15 -3.80
N THR A 91 -0.39 13.41 -3.59
CA THR A 91 -0.95 14.74 -3.40
C THR A 91 -1.54 14.85 -2.00
N LEU A 92 -1.44 16.05 -1.41
CA LEU A 92 -1.93 16.37 -0.08
C LEU A 92 -2.79 17.64 -0.17
N ARG A 93 -4.09 17.46 -0.38
CA ARG A 93 -5.07 18.55 -0.55
C ARG A 93 -5.68 18.96 0.78
N ASP A 94 -5.80 18.01 1.70
CA ASP A 94 -6.28 18.22 3.06
C ASP A 94 -5.16 18.83 3.91
N SER A 95 -5.43 19.97 4.53
CA SER A 95 -4.43 20.72 5.30
C SER A 95 -3.95 19.98 6.55
N GLU A 96 -4.81 19.21 7.20
CA GLU A 96 -4.46 18.49 8.42
C GLU A 96 -3.60 17.25 8.09
N VAL A 97 -3.99 16.48 7.07
CA VAL A 97 -3.15 15.37 6.56
C VAL A 97 -1.79 15.90 6.08
N ARG A 98 -1.78 17.04 5.39
CA ARG A 98 -0.53 17.67 4.95
C ARG A 98 0.38 18.01 6.13
N LYS A 99 -0.14 18.61 7.19
CA LYS A 99 0.62 18.93 8.41
C LYS A 99 1.15 17.66 9.09
N GLU A 100 0.32 16.62 9.21
CA GLU A 100 0.73 15.35 9.80
C GLU A 100 1.86 14.70 8.97
N VAL A 101 1.73 14.64 7.63
CA VAL A 101 2.76 14.10 6.74
C VAL A 101 4.05 14.92 6.83
N GLN A 102 3.96 16.25 6.86
CA GLN A 102 5.12 17.14 7.03
C GLN A 102 5.81 16.92 8.38
N SER A 103 5.03 16.75 9.46
CA SER A 103 5.58 16.46 10.79
C SER A 103 6.33 15.12 10.84
N VAL A 104 5.83 14.09 10.14
CA VAL A 104 6.45 12.77 10.08
C VAL A 104 7.67 12.74 9.16
N ALA A 105 7.57 13.36 7.99
CA ALA A 105 8.58 13.26 6.94
C ALA A 105 9.68 14.33 7.04
N GLY A 106 9.39 15.47 7.68
CA GLY A 106 10.34 16.58 7.82
C GLY A 106 10.93 17.00 6.47
N ASP A 107 12.22 17.24 6.46
CA ASP A 107 12.98 17.68 5.27
C ASP A 107 13.07 16.60 4.17
N GLN A 108 12.67 15.37 4.45
CA GLN A 108 12.64 14.31 3.44
C GLN A 108 11.44 14.45 2.49
N LEU A 109 10.39 15.20 2.87
CA LEU A 109 9.27 15.51 1.99
C LEU A 109 9.68 16.55 0.95
N LYS A 110 9.66 16.17 -0.31
CA LYS A 110 10.05 17.02 -1.44
C LYS A 110 8.89 17.15 -2.43
N THR A 111 8.98 18.14 -3.32
CA THR A 111 7.99 18.38 -4.37
C THR A 111 8.60 18.17 -5.75
N ILE A 112 7.80 17.62 -6.68
CA ILE A 112 8.17 17.52 -8.09
C ILE A 112 7.72 18.81 -8.78
N THR A 113 8.68 19.51 -9.37
CA THR A 113 8.43 20.81 -10.04
C THR A 113 8.23 20.64 -11.55
N LEU A 114 8.73 19.55 -12.13
CA LEU A 114 8.64 19.29 -13.56
C LEU A 114 7.24 18.80 -13.97
N PRO A 115 6.82 19.14 -15.22
CA PRO A 115 5.49 18.82 -15.69
C PRO A 115 5.28 17.33 -15.96
N ILE A 116 4.02 16.90 -15.86
CA ILE A 116 3.50 15.67 -16.43
C ILE A 116 2.73 16.03 -17.68
N TYR A 117 2.91 15.31 -18.76
CA TYR A 117 2.17 15.50 -20.00
C TYR A 117 1.15 14.39 -20.22
N GLU A 118 -0.05 14.79 -20.64
CA GLU A 118 -1.11 13.91 -21.11
C GLU A 118 -1.58 14.42 -22.47
N SER A 119 -1.49 13.58 -23.51
CA SER A 119 -1.85 13.97 -24.88
C SER A 119 -1.25 15.31 -25.32
N GLY A 120 0.02 15.54 -25.00
CA GLY A 120 0.76 16.75 -25.36
C GLY A 120 0.45 18.00 -24.51
N LYS A 121 -0.46 17.91 -23.52
CA LYS A 121 -0.82 19.00 -22.60
C LYS A 121 -0.29 18.74 -21.21
N ILE A 122 -0.03 19.80 -20.44
CA ILE A 122 0.39 19.68 -19.04
C ILE A 122 -0.79 19.21 -18.20
N TYR A 123 -0.62 18.05 -17.58
CA TYR A 123 -1.62 17.43 -16.71
C TYR A 123 -1.63 18.12 -15.34
N ARG A 124 -2.80 18.63 -14.93
CA ARG A 124 -3.03 19.28 -13.64
C ARG A 124 -1.90 20.23 -13.23
N PRO A 125 -1.68 21.34 -13.92
CA PRO A 125 -0.48 22.18 -13.77
C PRO A 125 -0.35 22.85 -12.38
N ARG A 126 -1.45 22.97 -11.62
CA ARG A 126 -1.48 23.59 -10.29
C ARG A 126 -1.45 22.61 -9.14
N GLU A 127 -1.36 21.31 -9.40
CA GLU A 127 -1.37 20.27 -8.35
C GLU A 127 0.05 20.07 -7.82
N GLU A 128 0.25 20.28 -6.52
CA GLU A 128 1.51 19.94 -5.87
C GLU A 128 1.67 18.42 -5.76
N ARG A 129 2.84 17.94 -6.12
CA ARG A 129 3.19 16.51 -6.15
C ARG A 129 4.34 16.25 -5.22
N PHE A 130 4.12 15.44 -4.22
CA PHE A 130 5.07 15.12 -3.16
C PHE A 130 5.72 13.76 -3.38
N TYR A 131 6.96 13.63 -2.91
CA TYR A 131 7.70 12.38 -2.82
C TYR A 131 8.65 12.42 -1.63
N LEU A 132 9.17 11.28 -1.18
CA LEU A 132 10.22 11.20 -0.16
C LEU A 132 11.60 11.10 -0.83
N ALA A 133 12.56 11.90 -0.39
CA ALA A 133 13.90 11.99 -0.98
C ALA A 133 14.59 10.61 -1.13
N ASN A 134 14.47 9.74 -0.13
CA ASN A 134 15.11 8.42 -0.09
C ASN A 134 14.17 7.25 -0.46
N GLY A 135 13.14 7.51 -1.27
CA GLY A 135 12.14 6.53 -1.65
C GLY A 135 10.82 6.72 -0.90
N ASN A 136 9.70 6.54 -1.60
CA ASN A 136 8.37 6.74 -1.01
C ASN A 136 8.05 5.74 0.10
N ASN A 137 8.71 4.57 0.12
CA ASN A 137 8.61 3.61 1.23
C ASN A 137 9.18 4.16 2.55
N ARG A 138 10.02 5.20 2.51
CA ARG A 138 10.54 5.86 3.72
C ARG A 138 9.41 6.42 4.59
N LEU A 139 8.30 6.87 3.99
CA LEU A 139 7.13 7.32 4.74
C LEU A 139 6.60 6.21 5.67
N GLY A 140 6.51 4.97 5.17
CA GLY A 140 6.14 3.83 5.99
C GLY A 140 7.12 3.55 7.12
N SER A 141 8.44 3.67 6.85
CA SER A 141 9.46 3.47 7.88
C SER A 141 9.38 4.52 8.99
N LEU A 142 9.17 5.80 8.63
CA LEU A 142 9.00 6.90 9.59
C LEU A 142 7.73 6.73 10.43
N LEU A 143 6.63 6.30 9.81
CA LEU A 143 5.40 6.01 10.53
C LEU A 143 5.55 4.84 11.50
N ALA A 144 6.42 3.88 11.22
CA ALA A 144 6.63 2.71 12.05
C ALA A 144 7.55 2.95 13.25
N GLU A 145 8.22 4.10 13.33
CA GLU A 145 9.10 4.43 14.44
C GLU A 145 8.33 4.44 15.77
N GLY A 146 8.82 3.64 16.74
CA GLY A 146 8.17 3.45 18.06
C GLY A 146 7.00 2.47 18.09
N LEU A 147 6.66 1.81 16.98
CA LEU A 147 5.62 0.76 16.93
C LEU A 147 6.23 -0.65 17.04
N ASP A 148 5.47 -1.58 17.63
CA ASP A 148 5.78 -3.03 17.54
C ASP A 148 5.35 -3.53 16.16
N VAL A 149 6.30 -3.60 15.21
CA VAL A 149 6.06 -4.08 13.85
C VAL A 149 6.79 -5.39 13.62
N ARG A 150 6.04 -6.48 13.49
CA ARG A 150 6.54 -7.82 13.19
C ARG A 150 6.57 -8.04 11.68
N LYS A 151 7.75 -7.87 11.08
CA LYS A 151 7.97 -8.08 9.64
C LYS A 151 8.17 -9.55 9.30
N GLU A 152 7.98 -9.91 8.02
CA GLU A 152 8.05 -11.30 7.53
C GLU A 152 7.13 -12.23 8.34
N CYS A 153 6.02 -11.67 8.83
CA CYS A 153 5.04 -12.32 9.68
C CYS A 153 3.66 -12.22 9.00
N GLU A 154 3.26 -13.29 8.34
CA GLU A 154 1.98 -13.35 7.62
C GLU A 154 0.89 -13.92 8.54
N ALA A 155 -0.14 -13.15 8.83
CA ALA A 155 -1.35 -13.63 9.45
C ALA A 155 -2.15 -14.45 8.43
N ALA A 156 -2.31 -15.74 8.67
CA ALA A 156 -3.01 -16.65 7.75
C ALA A 156 -4.53 -16.62 7.94
N CYS A 157 -5.00 -16.38 9.15
CA CYS A 157 -6.42 -16.28 9.50
C CYS A 157 -6.62 -15.40 10.74
N VAL A 158 -7.85 -14.94 10.90
CA VAL A 158 -8.36 -14.25 12.09
C VAL A 158 -9.58 -15.01 12.55
N VAL A 159 -9.60 -15.43 13.80
CA VAL A 159 -10.68 -16.25 14.38
C VAL A 159 -11.31 -15.51 15.53
N GLN A 160 -12.64 -15.51 15.62
CA GLN A 160 -13.33 -14.96 16.76
C GLN A 160 -13.19 -15.88 17.98
N GLU A 161 -12.67 -15.35 19.08
CA GLU A 161 -12.52 -16.07 20.35
C GLU A 161 -13.23 -15.29 21.46
N GLY A 162 -14.35 -15.84 21.97
CA GLY A 162 -15.17 -15.17 22.97
C GLY A 162 -15.64 -13.78 22.52
N LYS A 163 -15.21 -12.73 23.21
CA LYS A 163 -15.47 -11.31 22.86
C LYS A 163 -14.31 -10.65 22.12
N GLY A 164 -13.19 -11.37 21.89
CA GLY A 164 -11.99 -10.92 21.21
C GLY A 164 -11.77 -11.66 19.90
N TRP A 165 -10.55 -11.53 19.42
CA TRP A 165 -10.08 -12.09 18.15
C TRP A 165 -8.71 -12.73 18.35
N GLU A 166 -8.49 -13.91 17.79
CA GLU A 166 -7.19 -14.56 17.77
C GLU A 166 -6.48 -14.27 16.44
N VAL A 167 -5.21 -13.90 16.54
CA VAL A 167 -4.27 -13.73 15.42
C VAL A 167 -2.96 -14.40 15.80
N LEU A 168 -2.53 -15.41 15.04
CA LEU A 168 -1.27 -16.14 15.27
C LEU A 168 -1.12 -16.70 16.70
N GLY A 169 -2.23 -17.15 17.30
CA GLY A 169 -2.25 -17.73 18.65
C GLY A 169 -2.24 -16.72 19.80
N GLU A 170 -2.32 -15.42 19.49
CA GLU A 170 -2.44 -14.35 20.48
C GLU A 170 -3.85 -13.73 20.42
N GLU A 171 -4.41 -13.38 21.61
CA GLU A 171 -5.75 -12.81 21.74
C GLU A 171 -5.72 -11.28 21.67
N TYR A 172 -6.62 -10.68 20.90
CA TYR A 172 -6.73 -9.24 20.67
C TYR A 172 -8.16 -8.75 20.93
N TYR A 173 -8.28 -7.58 21.53
CA TYR A 173 -9.55 -6.87 21.71
C TYR A 173 -10.18 -6.47 20.38
N ALA A 174 -9.37 -6.05 19.42
CA ALA A 174 -9.79 -5.67 18.09
C ALA A 174 -8.73 -6.02 17.05
N VAL A 175 -9.17 -6.24 15.82
CA VAL A 175 -8.33 -6.47 14.64
C VAL A 175 -8.68 -5.45 13.58
N VAL A 176 -7.64 -4.80 13.02
CA VAL A 176 -7.75 -3.89 11.89
C VAL A 176 -6.97 -4.47 10.72
N SER A 177 -7.64 -4.82 9.62
CA SER A 177 -6.94 -5.20 8.38
C SER A 177 -6.84 -4.02 7.42
N CYS A 178 -5.63 -3.76 6.94
CA CYS A 178 -5.31 -2.77 5.92
C CYS A 178 -4.80 -3.42 4.62
N ALA A 179 -4.94 -4.72 4.50
CA ALA A 179 -4.70 -5.44 3.26
C ALA A 179 -5.80 -5.13 2.22
N PRO A 180 -5.51 -5.23 0.92
CA PRO A 180 -6.53 -5.18 -0.13
C PRO A 180 -7.67 -6.16 0.16
N TRP A 181 -8.91 -5.77 -0.18
CA TRP A 181 -10.09 -6.57 0.18
C TRP A 181 -10.00 -8.06 -0.15
N PRO A 182 -9.51 -8.52 -1.32
CA PRO A 182 -9.41 -9.95 -1.59
C PRO A 182 -8.56 -10.71 -0.57
N GLN A 183 -7.52 -10.07 -0.04
CA GLN A 183 -6.67 -10.65 1.00
C GLN A 183 -7.35 -10.60 2.37
N SER A 184 -7.99 -9.47 2.72
CA SER A 184 -8.76 -9.34 3.97
C SER A 184 -9.93 -10.31 4.02
N ALA A 185 -10.65 -10.49 2.91
CA ALA A 185 -11.77 -11.42 2.83
C ALA A 185 -11.31 -12.87 3.06
N ALA A 186 -10.17 -13.26 2.45
CA ALA A 186 -9.59 -14.58 2.68
C ALA A 186 -9.16 -14.78 4.14
N LEU A 187 -8.51 -13.76 4.74
CA LEU A 187 -8.09 -13.74 6.14
C LEU A 187 -9.25 -13.95 7.12
N PHE A 188 -10.42 -13.38 6.81
CA PHE A 188 -11.62 -13.47 7.64
C PHE A 188 -12.55 -14.63 7.27
N GLY A 189 -12.16 -15.51 6.33
CA GLY A 189 -13.02 -16.58 5.84
C GLY A 189 -14.30 -16.08 5.14
N MET A 190 -14.30 -14.84 4.62
CA MET A 190 -15.43 -14.25 3.93
C MET A 190 -15.41 -14.62 2.45
N ILE A 191 -16.44 -15.33 1.98
CA ILE A 191 -16.59 -15.77 0.59
C ILE A 191 -17.58 -14.85 -0.13
N GLY A 192 -17.26 -14.45 -1.37
CA GLY A 192 -18.26 -13.89 -2.31
C GLY A 192 -18.43 -12.38 -2.34
N SER A 193 -17.51 -11.61 -1.78
CA SER A 193 -17.55 -10.16 -1.91
C SER A 193 -16.68 -9.69 -3.09
N GLN A 194 -17.31 -9.13 -4.11
CA GLN A 194 -16.66 -8.69 -5.33
C GLN A 194 -16.26 -7.21 -5.25
N VAL A 195 -15.16 -6.90 -4.57
CA VAL A 195 -14.47 -5.64 -4.82
C VAL A 195 -13.37 -5.92 -5.83
N ALA A 196 -13.51 -5.39 -7.02
CA ALA A 196 -12.50 -5.53 -8.04
C ALA A 196 -11.26 -4.73 -7.65
N PHE A 197 -10.10 -5.38 -7.66
CA PHE A 197 -8.80 -4.72 -7.66
C PHE A 197 -8.18 -4.86 -9.04
N GLU A 198 -7.62 -3.78 -9.53
CA GLU A 198 -6.93 -3.74 -10.80
C GLU A 198 -5.45 -4.07 -10.58
N PRO A 199 -4.87 -4.98 -11.39
CA PRO A 199 -3.44 -5.25 -11.35
C PRO A 199 -2.66 -4.14 -12.05
N ASN A 200 -1.36 -4.08 -11.76
CA ASN A 200 -0.40 -3.27 -12.49
C ASN A 200 0.92 -4.01 -12.63
N LEU A 201 1.48 -4.00 -13.83
CA LEU A 201 2.84 -4.40 -14.11
C LEU A 201 3.71 -3.16 -14.17
N THR A 202 4.73 -3.10 -13.33
CA THR A 202 5.67 -1.98 -13.26
C THR A 202 7.02 -2.44 -13.77
N ALA A 203 7.59 -1.72 -14.75
CA ALA A 203 8.97 -1.89 -15.20
C ALA A 203 9.82 -0.68 -14.79
N CYS A 204 10.96 -0.93 -14.18
CA CYS A 204 11.97 0.08 -13.85
C CYS A 204 13.20 -0.20 -14.72
N LEU A 205 13.62 0.79 -15.49
CA LEU A 205 14.63 0.65 -16.55
C LEU A 205 15.69 1.74 -16.41
N GLU A 206 16.95 1.32 -16.29
CA GLU A 206 18.13 2.21 -16.35
C GLU A 206 18.62 2.31 -17.80
N TYR A 207 19.02 3.51 -18.21
CA TYR A 207 19.75 3.75 -19.45
C TYR A 207 21.04 4.50 -19.16
N LEU A 208 22.13 4.06 -19.80
CA LEU A 208 23.46 4.62 -19.67
C LEU A 208 23.65 5.86 -20.57
N ILE A 209 22.67 6.77 -20.46
CA ILE A 209 22.62 8.06 -21.14
C ILE A 209 22.06 9.12 -20.20
N PRO A 210 22.49 10.38 -20.32
CA PRO A 210 21.91 11.47 -19.54
C PRO A 210 20.42 11.66 -19.84
N TRP A 211 19.67 12.08 -18.81
CA TRP A 211 18.29 12.50 -18.96
C TRP A 211 18.22 13.92 -19.54
N ASP A 212 17.21 14.20 -20.37
CA ASP A 212 17.03 15.50 -21.06
C ASP A 212 16.48 16.63 -20.16
N GLY A 213 15.96 16.30 -18.97
CA GLY A 213 15.45 17.29 -18.02
C GLY A 213 14.12 17.94 -18.39
N SER A 214 13.46 17.52 -19.47
CA SER A 214 12.32 18.24 -20.03
C SER A 214 10.97 18.04 -19.29
N LYS A 215 10.77 16.87 -18.70
CA LYS A 215 9.50 16.48 -18.06
C LYS A 215 9.69 15.43 -16.99
N TYR A 216 8.79 15.43 -15.99
CA TYR A 216 8.75 14.34 -15.02
C TYR A 216 8.17 13.07 -15.63
N ALA A 217 7.01 13.17 -16.30
CA ALA A 217 6.34 11.98 -16.79
C ALA A 217 5.41 12.25 -17.98
N THR A 218 5.02 11.15 -18.61
CA THR A 218 3.88 11.09 -19.53
C THR A 218 2.80 10.17 -18.96
N LEU A 219 1.54 10.53 -19.20
CA LEU A 219 0.35 9.79 -18.76
C LEU A 219 -0.53 9.53 -20.00
N ASP A 220 -1.00 8.29 -20.14
CA ASP A 220 -2.13 7.95 -20.99
C ASP A 220 -3.30 7.47 -20.11
N SER A 221 -4.30 8.29 -19.94
CA SER A 221 -5.51 7.96 -19.17
C SER A 221 -6.57 7.23 -20.00
N THR A 222 -6.38 7.08 -21.30
CA THR A 222 -7.34 6.39 -22.18
C THR A 222 -7.35 4.88 -21.93
N GLY A 223 -6.21 4.33 -21.48
CA GLY A 223 -6.02 2.92 -21.22
C GLY A 223 -5.87 2.06 -22.46
N HIS A 224 -5.80 2.68 -23.65
CA HIS A 224 -5.59 1.99 -24.91
C HIS A 224 -4.13 1.60 -25.12
N GLU A 225 -3.20 2.47 -24.69
CA GLU A 225 -1.78 2.21 -24.80
C GLU A 225 -1.26 1.33 -23.65
N PRO A 226 -0.32 0.42 -23.92
CA PRO A 226 0.33 -0.37 -22.89
C PRO A 226 1.05 0.46 -21.82
N LEU A 227 1.68 1.58 -22.22
CA LEU A 227 2.42 2.50 -21.34
C LEU A 227 1.47 3.55 -20.76
N ALA A 228 0.66 3.20 -19.76
CA ALA A 228 -0.27 4.14 -19.13
C ALA A 228 0.46 5.27 -18.36
N TRP A 229 1.62 4.98 -17.81
CA TRP A 229 2.49 5.94 -17.14
C TRP A 229 3.94 5.65 -17.47
N VAL A 230 4.70 6.69 -17.79
CA VAL A 230 6.16 6.66 -17.88
C VAL A 230 6.71 7.84 -17.09
N GLY A 231 7.31 7.60 -15.93
CA GLY A 231 7.95 8.60 -15.08
C GLY A 231 9.46 8.49 -15.16
N CYS A 232 10.16 9.61 -15.02
CA CYS A 232 11.61 9.66 -14.92
C CYS A 232 12.04 9.95 -13.47
N GLU A 233 12.74 9.02 -12.84
CA GLU A 233 13.21 9.17 -11.46
C GLU A 233 14.24 10.28 -11.28
N ASN A 234 14.92 10.70 -12.37
CA ASN A 234 15.84 11.83 -12.36
C ASN A 234 15.18 13.17 -11.99
N ALA A 235 13.87 13.30 -12.18
CA ALA A 235 13.09 14.47 -11.77
C ALA A 235 12.95 14.59 -10.25
N LYS A 236 13.31 13.56 -9.51
CA LYS A 236 13.37 13.54 -8.05
C LYS A 236 14.79 13.82 -7.61
N GLU A 237 15.00 14.97 -7.00
CA GLU A 237 16.31 15.48 -6.62
C GLU A 237 17.15 14.45 -5.87
N GLY A 238 18.39 14.27 -6.32
CA GLY A 238 19.37 13.37 -5.68
C GLY A 238 19.17 11.87 -5.91
N ARG A 239 18.08 11.45 -6.63
CA ARG A 239 17.76 10.03 -6.83
C ARG A 239 18.69 9.32 -7.79
N ILE A 240 19.02 9.95 -8.91
CA ILE A 240 19.81 9.34 -9.98
C ILE A 240 21.07 10.17 -10.20
N GLN A 241 22.22 9.51 -10.27
CA GLN A 241 23.54 10.10 -10.45
C GLN A 241 24.28 9.45 -11.61
N GLY A 242 25.43 10.00 -11.99
CA GLY A 242 26.40 9.38 -12.91
C GLY A 242 26.03 9.46 -14.39
N GLY A 243 25.25 10.48 -14.82
CA GLY A 243 24.95 10.66 -16.25
C GLY A 243 24.03 9.56 -16.82
N LYS A 244 23.20 8.95 -15.97
CA LYS A 244 22.24 7.92 -16.31
C LYS A 244 20.82 8.48 -16.27
N SER A 245 19.90 7.80 -16.93
CA SER A 245 18.46 8.04 -16.79
C SER A 245 17.74 6.79 -16.32
N VAL A 246 16.70 6.95 -15.47
CA VAL A 246 15.91 5.84 -14.95
C VAL A 246 14.44 6.14 -15.17
N TYR A 247 13.78 5.24 -15.88
CA TYR A 247 12.36 5.33 -16.19
C TYR A 247 11.57 4.28 -15.44
N VAL A 248 10.39 4.68 -14.97
CA VAL A 248 9.42 3.79 -14.35
C VAL A 248 8.16 3.77 -15.20
N ILE A 249 7.86 2.60 -15.75
CA ILE A 249 6.65 2.34 -16.51
C ILE A 249 5.63 1.71 -15.59
N GLN A 250 4.40 2.22 -15.58
CA GLN A 250 3.24 1.52 -15.06
C GLN A 250 2.32 1.19 -16.22
N ALA A 251 2.16 -0.10 -16.49
CA ALA A 251 1.37 -0.56 -17.62
C ALA A 251 -0.12 -0.30 -17.41
N SER A 252 -0.89 -0.22 -18.50
CA SER A 252 -2.35 -0.10 -18.42
C SER A 252 -2.99 -1.31 -17.74
N THR A 253 -4.20 -1.12 -17.21
CA THR A 253 -4.94 -2.21 -16.56
C THR A 253 -5.17 -3.37 -17.53
N ALA A 254 -5.56 -3.07 -18.79
CA ALA A 254 -5.80 -4.09 -19.80
C ALA A 254 -4.54 -4.91 -20.13
N TYR A 255 -3.40 -4.22 -20.32
CA TYR A 255 -2.11 -4.88 -20.52
C TYR A 255 -1.73 -5.72 -19.29
N SER A 256 -1.85 -5.14 -18.11
CA SER A 256 -1.49 -5.82 -16.86
C SER A 256 -2.34 -7.07 -16.62
N GLN A 257 -3.64 -7.04 -16.90
CA GLN A 257 -4.52 -8.22 -16.81
C GLN A 257 -4.09 -9.32 -17.78
N LYS A 258 -3.77 -8.97 -19.03
CA LYS A 258 -3.35 -9.92 -20.07
C LYS A 258 -2.04 -10.64 -19.69
N TYR A 259 -1.10 -9.92 -19.11
CA TYR A 259 0.26 -10.43 -18.82
C TYR A 259 0.51 -10.76 -17.35
N LEU A 260 -0.52 -10.69 -16.49
CA LEU A 260 -0.37 -10.85 -15.04
C LEU A 260 0.30 -12.17 -14.63
N GLU A 261 -0.03 -13.26 -15.31
CA GLU A 261 0.48 -14.60 -15.01
C GLU A 261 1.59 -15.05 -15.96
N LYS A 262 2.00 -14.20 -16.90
CA LYS A 262 3.08 -14.48 -17.85
C LYS A 262 4.45 -14.35 -17.19
N ASP A 263 5.48 -14.89 -17.83
CA ASP A 263 6.86 -14.75 -17.39
C ASP A 263 7.22 -13.26 -17.25
N PRO A 264 7.81 -12.83 -16.12
CA PRO A 264 8.25 -11.44 -15.95
C PRO A 264 9.20 -10.95 -17.06
N ALA A 265 10.06 -11.83 -17.60
CA ALA A 265 10.97 -11.46 -18.66
C ALA A 265 10.23 -11.08 -19.96
N GLU A 266 9.11 -11.75 -20.28
CA GLU A 266 8.31 -11.50 -21.47
C GLU A 266 7.75 -10.07 -21.47
N TRP A 267 7.01 -9.70 -20.42
CA TRP A 267 6.36 -8.37 -20.38
C TRP A 267 7.36 -7.25 -20.04
N LEU A 268 8.43 -7.55 -19.31
CA LEU A 268 9.47 -6.57 -19.03
C LEU A 268 10.20 -6.16 -20.31
N ASN A 269 10.53 -7.14 -21.16
CA ASN A 269 11.15 -6.86 -22.46
C ASN A 269 10.19 -6.10 -23.39
N ASP A 270 8.91 -6.52 -23.53
CA ASP A 270 7.91 -5.84 -24.35
C ASP A 270 7.71 -4.38 -23.91
N LEU A 271 7.59 -4.10 -22.61
CA LEU A 271 7.47 -2.73 -22.10
C LEU A 271 8.73 -1.90 -22.35
N SER A 272 9.91 -2.52 -22.28
CA SER A 272 11.18 -1.85 -22.59
C SER A 272 11.26 -1.44 -24.05
N GLU A 273 10.98 -2.35 -24.96
CA GLU A 273 10.97 -2.09 -26.41
C GLU A 273 9.98 -0.97 -26.79
N ARG A 274 8.79 -0.98 -26.19
CA ARG A 274 7.80 0.09 -26.40
C ARG A 274 8.27 1.45 -25.91
N LEU A 275 8.95 1.50 -24.75
CA LEU A 275 9.55 2.73 -24.26
C LEU A 275 10.62 3.22 -25.22
N GLU A 276 11.52 2.34 -25.66
CA GLU A 276 12.61 2.64 -26.59
C GLU A 276 12.08 3.22 -27.90
N MET A 277 11.09 2.57 -28.48
CA MET A 277 10.44 3.06 -29.71
C MET A 277 9.78 4.42 -29.52
N SER A 278 9.06 4.63 -28.41
CA SER A 278 8.27 5.85 -28.20
C SER A 278 9.10 7.04 -27.72
N TRP A 279 10.25 6.79 -27.09
CA TRP A 279 11.13 7.83 -26.52
C TRP A 279 12.45 7.97 -27.28
N GLY A 280 12.69 7.17 -28.33
CA GLY A 280 13.92 7.20 -29.12
C GLY A 280 15.15 6.76 -28.31
N LEU A 281 14.97 5.86 -27.34
CA LEU A 281 16.07 5.33 -26.54
C LEU A 281 16.72 4.15 -27.27
N SER A 282 18.05 4.08 -27.18
CA SER A 282 18.82 3.00 -27.82
C SER A 282 18.88 1.77 -26.92
N PRO A 283 18.48 0.56 -27.40
CA PRO A 283 18.49 -0.67 -26.63
C PRO A 283 19.89 -1.06 -26.11
N ASP A 284 20.95 -0.71 -26.84
CA ASP A 284 22.36 -0.96 -26.43
C ASP A 284 22.79 -0.11 -25.22
N LYS A 285 22.01 0.91 -24.85
CA LYS A 285 22.23 1.73 -23.67
C LYS A 285 21.40 1.26 -22.47
N ARG A 286 20.55 0.26 -22.61
CA ARG A 286 19.78 -0.30 -21.51
C ARG A 286 20.71 -0.95 -20.50
N GLY A 287 20.67 -0.48 -19.26
CA GLY A 287 21.41 -0.99 -18.13
C GLY A 287 20.59 -1.97 -17.29
N ALA A 288 20.57 -1.73 -15.97
CA ALA A 288 19.80 -2.54 -15.03
C ALA A 288 18.30 -2.43 -15.28
N THR A 289 17.59 -3.56 -15.13
CA THR A 289 16.12 -3.63 -15.25
C THR A 289 15.52 -4.36 -14.08
N PHE A 290 14.30 -3.96 -13.70
CA PHE A 290 13.53 -4.61 -12.64
C PHE A 290 12.04 -4.57 -12.96
N GLY A 291 11.38 -5.74 -12.89
CA GLY A 291 9.94 -5.87 -13.06
C GLY A 291 9.23 -6.15 -11.74
N HIS A 292 8.09 -5.50 -11.49
CA HIS A 292 7.24 -5.79 -10.34
C HIS A 292 5.78 -6.01 -10.74
N ARG A 293 5.17 -7.00 -10.12
CA ARG A 293 3.79 -7.41 -10.37
C ARG A 293 2.91 -7.04 -9.19
N TRP A 294 2.10 -6.00 -9.34
CA TRP A 294 1.09 -5.60 -8.39
C TRP A 294 -0.23 -6.30 -8.71
N ARG A 295 -0.54 -7.39 -8.05
CA ARG A 295 -1.81 -8.11 -8.26
C ARG A 295 -3.03 -7.28 -7.82
N TYR A 296 -2.86 -6.49 -6.78
CA TYR A 296 -3.87 -5.62 -6.20
C TYR A 296 -3.33 -4.19 -6.13
N ALA A 297 -3.08 -3.57 -7.30
CA ALA A 297 -2.44 -2.26 -7.37
C ALA A 297 -3.35 -1.15 -6.89
N ARG A 298 -4.58 -1.14 -7.33
CA ARG A 298 -5.57 -0.14 -6.96
C ARG A 298 -6.98 -0.73 -6.94
N ARG A 299 -7.85 -0.13 -6.16
CA ARG A 299 -9.28 -0.48 -6.19
C ARG A 299 -9.89 -0.03 -7.52
N GLY A 300 -10.53 -0.94 -8.22
CA GLY A 300 -11.33 -0.67 -9.39
C GLY A 300 -12.68 -0.05 -9.05
N ARG A 301 -13.53 0.10 -10.04
CA ARG A 301 -14.91 0.55 -9.84
C ARG A 301 -15.70 -0.51 -9.07
N GLY A 302 -16.51 -0.10 -8.10
CA GLY A 302 -17.33 -1.01 -7.32
C GLY A 302 -17.69 -0.45 -5.94
N VAL A 303 -18.40 -1.26 -5.15
CA VAL A 303 -18.88 -0.89 -3.82
C VAL A 303 -17.70 -0.87 -2.84
N GLN A 304 -17.60 0.19 -2.06
CA GLN A 304 -16.70 0.27 -0.92
C GLN A 304 -17.16 -0.71 0.18
N GLN A 305 -16.19 -1.32 0.86
CA GLN A 305 -16.50 -2.09 2.05
C GLN A 305 -16.77 -1.15 3.23
N PRO A 306 -17.63 -1.54 4.17
CA PRO A 306 -17.75 -0.82 5.43
C PRO A 306 -16.43 -0.94 6.23
N SER A 307 -16.05 0.10 6.94
CA SER A 307 -14.85 0.08 7.78
C SER A 307 -15.01 -0.78 9.05
N ALA A 308 -16.25 -1.06 9.50
CA ALA A 308 -16.55 -2.02 10.56
C ALA A 308 -17.29 -3.22 9.96
N LEU A 309 -16.71 -4.42 10.08
CA LEU A 309 -17.26 -5.67 9.55
C LEU A 309 -18.05 -6.44 10.61
N ALA A 310 -17.53 -6.45 11.83
CA ALA A 310 -18.13 -7.08 13.00
C ALA A 310 -17.66 -6.33 14.26
N ASP A 311 -18.17 -6.71 15.42
CA ASP A 311 -17.72 -6.16 16.69
C ASP A 311 -16.23 -6.47 16.90
N GLY A 312 -15.40 -5.44 16.95
CA GLY A 312 -13.94 -5.54 17.06
C GLY A 312 -13.20 -5.95 15.77
N LEU A 313 -13.87 -6.00 14.62
CA LEU A 313 -13.23 -6.32 13.33
C LEU A 313 -13.39 -5.17 12.35
N TYR A 314 -12.27 -4.61 11.91
CA TYR A 314 -12.24 -3.40 11.10
C TYR A 314 -11.40 -3.54 9.84
N LEU A 315 -11.73 -2.69 8.85
CA LEU A 315 -10.94 -2.47 7.62
C LEU A 315 -10.50 -1.02 7.53
N CYS A 316 -9.28 -0.76 7.08
CA CYS A 316 -8.86 0.54 6.61
C CYS A 316 -8.14 0.44 5.26
N GLY A 317 -7.72 1.58 4.69
CA GLY A 317 -7.08 1.63 3.40
C GLY A 317 -8.06 1.62 2.23
N ASP A 318 -7.60 1.25 1.05
CA ASP A 318 -8.39 1.38 -0.17
C ASP A 318 -9.49 0.31 -0.35
N SER A 319 -9.62 -0.60 0.59
CA SER A 319 -10.82 -1.44 0.68
C SER A 319 -12.06 -0.62 1.04
N VAL A 320 -11.89 0.46 1.80
CA VAL A 320 -12.96 1.33 2.32
C VAL A 320 -12.96 2.74 1.72
N THR A 321 -11.90 3.13 0.98
CA THR A 321 -11.80 4.44 0.34
C THR A 321 -11.15 4.33 -1.04
N ASP A 322 -10.71 5.42 -1.66
CA ASP A 322 -9.89 5.37 -2.89
C ASP A 322 -8.41 5.05 -2.59
N SER A 323 -7.63 4.74 -3.64
CA SER A 323 -6.24 4.29 -3.50
C SER A 323 -5.22 5.44 -3.41
N ARG A 324 -5.61 6.68 -3.07
CA ARG A 324 -4.66 7.79 -2.87
C ARG A 324 -4.06 7.74 -1.46
N VAL A 325 -2.80 8.17 -1.33
CA VAL A 325 -2.09 8.22 -0.04
C VAL A 325 -2.87 9.03 1.00
N GLU A 326 -3.38 10.20 0.62
CA GLU A 326 -4.20 11.05 1.49
C GLU A 326 -5.47 10.35 1.98
N SER A 327 -6.19 9.68 1.08
CA SER A 327 -7.45 9.01 1.42
C SER A 327 -7.22 7.82 2.35
N VAL A 328 -6.18 7.02 2.09
CA VAL A 328 -5.86 5.88 2.96
C VAL A 328 -5.29 6.33 4.31
N TRP A 329 -4.64 7.51 4.37
CA TRP A 329 -4.23 8.13 5.63
C TRP A 329 -5.45 8.47 6.49
N LYS A 330 -6.41 9.19 5.93
CA LYS A 330 -7.68 9.51 6.60
C LYS A 330 -8.42 8.27 7.07
N SER A 331 -8.48 7.25 6.23
CA SER A 331 -9.08 5.97 6.59
C SER A 331 -8.42 5.33 7.83
N GLY A 332 -7.09 5.44 7.96
CA GLY A 332 -6.36 4.98 9.14
C GLY A 332 -6.78 5.73 10.41
N ILE A 333 -6.93 7.05 10.34
CA ILE A 333 -7.41 7.91 11.45
C ILE A 333 -8.84 7.51 11.84
N GLU A 334 -9.76 7.48 10.86
CA GLU A 334 -11.18 7.17 11.09
C GLU A 334 -11.39 5.81 11.75
N VAL A 335 -10.60 4.80 11.33
CA VAL A 335 -10.71 3.46 11.91
C VAL A 335 -10.14 3.43 13.33
N ALA A 336 -9.05 4.14 13.60
CA ALA A 336 -8.54 4.26 14.97
C ALA A 336 -9.61 4.86 15.91
N GLU A 337 -10.29 5.93 15.50
CA GLU A 337 -11.39 6.55 16.26
C GLU A 337 -12.55 5.56 16.53
N LYS A 338 -12.93 4.73 15.53
CA LYS A 338 -13.95 3.70 15.70
C LYS A 338 -13.54 2.62 16.71
N VAL A 339 -12.27 2.22 16.70
CA VAL A 339 -11.73 1.26 17.68
C VAL A 339 -11.76 1.85 19.09
N LEU A 340 -11.38 3.13 19.24
CA LEU A 340 -11.42 3.84 20.52
C LEU A 340 -12.85 3.98 21.04
N ALA A 341 -13.80 4.38 20.20
CA ALA A 341 -15.20 4.52 20.55
C ALA A 341 -15.84 3.19 21.02
N ARG A 342 -15.40 2.03 20.52
CA ARG A 342 -15.83 0.72 21.04
C ARG A 342 -15.40 0.50 22.49
N GLY A 343 -14.27 1.03 22.91
CA GLY A 343 -13.76 0.94 24.28
C GLY A 343 -14.47 1.83 25.27
N GLY A 344 -15.38 2.69 24.84
CA GLY A 344 -16.12 3.61 25.74
C GLY A 344 -15.30 4.82 26.17
N LEU A 345 -14.28 5.20 25.39
CA LEU A 345 -13.42 6.38 25.59
C LEU A 345 -13.85 7.54 24.69
#